data_477e9cefe0a0e03fd6f38c82bc1dc6e4
#
_entry.id   477e9cefe0a0e03fd6f38c82bc1dc6e4
#
_cell.length_a   1.000
_cell.length_b   1.000
_cell.length_c   1.000
_cell.angle_alpha   90.00
_cell.angle_beta   90.00
_cell.angle_gamma   90.00
#
_symmetry.space_group_name_H-M   'P 1'
#
loop_
_entity.id
_entity.type
_entity.pdbx_description
1 polymer ?
#
loop_
_entity_poly.entity_id
_entity_poly.type
_entity_poly.pdbx_seq_one_letter_code
_entity_poly.pdbx_strand_id
1 'polypeptide(L)'
;MADYPVVIVPAYQLADPALVEQWKTYVENGGNLVITCRTAQKDRYGRLPEAPFGSMLTPLTGNEMEFYDLLLPQEPGVIQMDGKEYQWNTWGEIIKPAEDAEVWCTYTREFYEGKPAVTFRKVGKGTITYIGVDSHDGMLEKDILKKLYARLDIPVMDLPYGVTLEYRNGMGIVLNYADVPYTFNLPEGSKVLIGSTEIPTAGVLVFATAPETSFKK
;
A
#
# COMPACT_ATOMS: atom_id res chain seq x y z
N MET A 1 15.32 -6.59 -4.93
CA MET A 1 14.50 -5.40 -4.66
C MET A 1 14.91 -4.20 -5.51
N ALA A 2 16.16 -3.98 -5.80
CA ALA A 2 16.64 -2.80 -6.53
C ALA A 2 15.97 -2.53 -7.90
N ASP A 3 15.41 -3.54 -8.53
CA ASP A 3 14.73 -3.41 -9.83
C ASP A 3 13.30 -2.87 -9.74
N TYR A 4 12.78 -2.69 -8.51
CA TYR A 4 11.42 -2.22 -8.28
C TYR A 4 11.43 -0.82 -7.67
N PRO A 5 10.72 0.16 -8.25
CA PRO A 5 10.66 1.52 -7.71
C PRO A 5 9.87 1.59 -6.39
N VAL A 6 8.93 0.67 -6.18
CA VAL A 6 8.14 0.54 -4.96
C VAL A 6 8.09 -0.92 -4.54
N VAL A 7 8.32 -1.19 -3.26
CA VAL A 7 8.15 -2.51 -2.64
C VAL A 7 7.14 -2.39 -1.50
N ILE A 8 6.16 -3.30 -1.48
CA ILE A 8 5.13 -3.36 -0.44
C ILE A 8 5.38 -4.59 0.43
N VAL A 9 5.38 -4.39 1.74
CA VAL A 9 5.58 -5.42 2.77
C VAL A 9 4.30 -5.54 3.60
N PRO A 10 3.31 -6.34 3.14
CA PRO A 10 2.01 -6.42 3.77
C PRO A 10 2.04 -7.40 4.95
N ALA A 11 1.86 -6.91 6.17
CA ALA A 11 1.77 -7.69 7.42
C ALA A 11 2.81 -8.83 7.50
N TYR A 12 4.05 -8.55 7.12
CA TYR A 12 5.13 -9.54 7.07
C TYR A 12 5.67 -9.81 8.48
N GLN A 13 4.98 -10.64 9.22
CA GLN A 13 5.18 -10.82 10.67
C GLN A 13 6.56 -11.37 11.06
N LEU A 14 7.07 -12.33 10.27
CA LEU A 14 8.31 -13.02 10.58
C LEU A 14 9.51 -12.32 9.93
N ALA A 15 10.28 -11.59 10.70
CA ALA A 15 11.47 -10.92 10.21
C ALA A 15 12.67 -11.16 11.14
N ASP A 16 13.85 -10.91 10.62
CA ASP A 16 15.08 -10.85 11.39
C ASP A 16 15.84 -9.55 11.08
N PRO A 17 16.83 -9.17 11.90
CA PRO A 17 17.60 -7.95 11.67
C PRO A 17 18.26 -7.88 10.30
N ALA A 18 18.66 -9.02 9.71
CA ALA A 18 19.29 -9.07 8.40
C ALA A 18 18.30 -8.68 7.28
N LEU A 19 17.04 -9.09 7.38
CA LEU A 19 16.00 -8.68 6.44
C LEU A 19 15.67 -7.19 6.57
N VAL A 20 15.57 -6.69 7.79
CA VAL A 20 15.32 -5.25 8.04
C VAL A 20 16.46 -4.39 7.48
N GLU A 21 17.71 -4.84 7.61
CA GLU A 21 18.87 -4.15 7.03
C GLU A 21 18.86 -4.18 5.49
N GLN A 22 18.34 -5.25 4.86
CA GLN A 22 18.12 -5.28 3.41
C GLN A 22 17.06 -4.26 2.98
N TRP A 23 15.96 -4.11 3.73
CA TRP A 23 14.94 -3.08 3.48
C TRP A 23 15.53 -1.69 3.61
N LYS A 24 16.33 -1.45 4.65
CA LYS A 24 17.02 -0.18 4.87
C LYS A 24 17.95 0.17 3.71
N THR A 25 18.81 -0.77 3.32
CA THR A 25 19.70 -0.62 2.16
C THR A 25 18.94 -0.29 0.89
N TYR A 26 17.81 -0.96 0.64
CA TYR A 26 16.95 -0.67 -0.51
C TYR A 26 16.44 0.77 -0.50
N VAL A 27 15.97 1.26 0.64
CA VAL A 27 15.44 2.62 0.79
C VAL A 27 16.56 3.66 0.67
N GLU A 28 17.67 3.46 1.35
CA GLU A 28 18.84 4.39 1.32
C GLU A 28 19.36 4.59 -0.11
N ASN A 29 19.24 3.57 -0.97
CA ASN A 29 19.64 3.62 -2.37
C ASN A 29 18.57 4.17 -3.32
N GLY A 30 17.42 4.61 -2.82
CA GLY A 30 16.38 5.28 -3.61
C GLY A 30 15.10 4.49 -3.81
N GLY A 31 14.97 3.32 -3.20
CA GLY A 31 13.73 2.55 -3.21
C GLY A 31 12.65 3.17 -2.32
N ASN A 32 11.40 2.90 -2.64
CA ASN A 32 10.26 3.36 -1.86
C ASN A 32 9.57 2.16 -1.22
N LEU A 33 9.56 2.12 0.11
CA LEU A 33 9.07 0.99 0.88
C LEU A 33 7.73 1.34 1.54
N VAL A 34 6.73 0.50 1.32
CA VAL A 34 5.45 0.56 2.04
C VAL A 34 5.39 -0.61 3.02
N ILE A 35 5.26 -0.33 4.29
CA ILE A 35 5.17 -1.33 5.36
C ILE A 35 3.79 -1.20 5.98
N THR A 36 3.10 -2.31 6.17
CA THR A 36 1.82 -2.30 6.90
C THR A 36 2.00 -2.81 8.33
N CYS A 37 1.00 -2.57 9.14
CA CYS A 37 0.94 -3.01 10.54
C CYS A 37 1.26 -4.50 10.67
N ARG A 38 1.67 -4.92 11.86
CA ARG A 38 2.07 -6.28 12.21
C ARG A 38 3.33 -6.80 11.50
N THR A 39 4.03 -5.98 10.75
CA THR A 39 5.32 -6.36 10.13
C THR A 39 6.42 -6.44 11.18
N ALA A 40 7.29 -7.44 11.08
CA ALA A 40 8.43 -7.70 11.97
C ALA A 40 8.09 -7.83 13.47
N GLN A 41 6.92 -8.37 13.77
CA GLN A 41 6.50 -8.61 15.16
C GLN A 41 7.18 -9.81 15.80
N LYS A 42 7.63 -10.76 15.00
CA LYS A 42 8.18 -12.04 15.45
C LYS A 42 9.49 -12.32 14.73
N ASP A 43 10.35 -13.07 15.41
CA ASP A 43 11.54 -13.62 14.77
C ASP A 43 11.18 -14.71 13.74
N ARG A 44 12.19 -15.21 13.01
CA ARG A 44 12.00 -16.28 12.02
C ARG A 44 11.41 -17.59 12.57
N TYR A 45 11.44 -17.78 13.88
CA TYR A 45 10.91 -18.95 14.57
C TYR A 45 9.51 -18.72 15.15
N GLY A 46 8.91 -17.54 14.89
CA GLY A 46 7.61 -17.17 15.40
C GLY A 46 7.59 -16.70 16.86
N ARG A 47 8.74 -16.40 17.45
CA ARG A 47 8.83 -15.91 18.82
C ARG A 47 8.72 -14.40 18.86
N LEU A 48 8.03 -13.89 19.88
CA LEU A 48 8.06 -12.44 20.16
C LEU A 48 9.45 -12.07 20.68
N PRO A 49 10.05 -10.98 20.20
CA PRO A 49 11.32 -10.49 20.74
C PRO A 49 11.14 -9.99 22.18
N GLU A 50 12.21 -10.03 22.96
CA GLU A 50 12.24 -9.45 24.34
C GLU A 50 12.18 -7.91 24.30
N ALA A 51 12.58 -7.31 23.19
CA ALA A 51 12.53 -5.87 22.98
C ALA A 51 11.08 -5.36 22.85
N PRO A 52 10.81 -4.06 23.10
CA PRO A 52 9.49 -3.49 22.94
C PRO A 52 8.89 -3.80 21.56
N PHE A 53 7.59 -4.01 21.54
CA PHE A 53 6.84 -4.33 20.33
C PHE A 53 7.11 -3.30 19.21
N GLY A 54 7.36 -3.76 17.99
CA GLY A 54 7.66 -2.89 16.84
C GLY A 54 9.08 -2.31 16.81
N SER A 55 9.89 -2.47 17.87
CA SER A 55 11.23 -1.85 17.99
C SER A 55 12.20 -2.27 16.88
N MET A 56 12.03 -3.44 16.28
CA MET A 56 12.86 -3.89 15.17
C MET A 56 12.75 -2.95 13.95
N LEU A 57 11.60 -2.33 13.73
CA LEU A 57 11.37 -1.41 12.62
C LEU A 57 11.68 0.05 12.95
N THR A 58 11.79 0.43 14.22
CA THR A 58 12.02 1.82 14.64
C THR A 58 13.24 2.47 13.96
N PRO A 59 14.42 1.81 13.84
CA PRO A 59 15.56 2.40 13.14
C PRO A 59 15.29 2.68 11.65
N LEU A 60 14.38 1.95 11.04
CA LEU A 60 14.02 2.06 9.63
C LEU A 60 12.89 3.08 9.44
N THR A 61 11.79 2.93 10.16
CA THR A 61 10.57 3.75 10.00
C THR A 61 10.63 5.06 10.75
N GLY A 62 11.42 5.15 11.83
CA GLY A 62 11.40 6.26 12.77
C GLY A 62 10.17 6.27 13.70
N ASN A 63 9.34 5.24 13.64
CA ASN A 63 8.16 5.13 14.48
C ASN A 63 8.47 4.33 15.75
N GLU A 64 8.13 4.89 16.91
CA GLU A 64 8.03 4.15 18.17
C GLU A 64 6.58 3.71 18.34
N MET A 65 6.35 2.44 18.61
CA MET A 65 5.01 1.94 18.92
C MET A 65 4.74 2.13 20.40
N GLU A 66 3.72 2.94 20.73
CA GLU A 66 3.30 3.16 22.11
C GLU A 66 2.48 1.96 22.62
N PHE A 67 1.48 1.54 21.83
CA PHE A 67 0.65 0.35 22.07
C PHE A 67 -0.10 -0.01 20.79
N TYR A 68 -0.89 -1.07 20.83
CA TYR A 68 -1.82 -1.44 19.76
C TYR A 68 -3.23 -1.65 20.34
N ASP A 69 -4.23 -1.50 19.50
CA ASP A 69 -5.62 -1.73 19.83
C ASP A 69 -6.26 -2.74 18.89
N LEU A 70 -7.27 -3.43 19.39
CA LEU A 70 -8.01 -4.47 18.69
C LEU A 70 -9.49 -4.12 18.76
N LEU A 71 -10.09 -3.80 17.62
CA LEU A 71 -11.51 -3.51 17.55
C LEU A 71 -12.29 -4.68 16.96
N LEU A 72 -13.53 -4.81 17.41
CA LEU A 72 -14.44 -5.80 16.85
C LEU A 72 -14.89 -5.36 15.45
N PRO A 73 -15.09 -6.30 14.51
CA PRO A 73 -15.58 -5.97 13.17
C PRO A 73 -16.91 -5.21 13.14
N GLN A 74 -17.72 -5.37 14.18
CA GLN A 74 -19.03 -4.70 14.33
C GLN A 74 -18.92 -3.26 14.83
N GLU A 75 -17.78 -2.89 15.41
CA GLU A 75 -17.51 -1.58 16.00
C GLU A 75 -16.20 -1.02 15.44
N PRO A 76 -16.17 -0.66 14.14
CA PRO A 76 -14.95 -0.17 13.53
C PRO A 76 -14.56 1.20 14.06
N GLY A 77 -13.27 1.42 14.22
CA GLY A 77 -12.71 2.73 14.45
C GLY A 77 -12.70 3.59 13.19
N VAL A 78 -12.42 4.86 13.36
CA VAL A 78 -12.34 5.82 12.24
C VAL A 78 -11.00 6.53 12.26
N ILE A 79 -10.41 6.65 11.09
CA ILE A 79 -9.19 7.40 10.81
C ILE A 79 -9.45 8.39 9.69
N GLN A 80 -8.66 9.45 9.61
CA GLN A 80 -8.83 10.49 8.61
C GLN A 80 -7.52 10.76 7.87
N MET A 81 -7.62 10.91 6.54
CA MET A 81 -6.56 11.36 5.66
C MET A 81 -7.10 12.39 4.65
N ASP A 82 -6.48 13.56 4.59
CA ASP A 82 -6.82 14.64 3.65
C ASP A 82 -8.33 15.00 3.66
N GLY A 83 -8.98 14.96 4.84
CA GLY A 83 -10.40 15.26 5.02
C GLY A 83 -11.37 14.11 4.69
N LYS A 84 -10.86 12.96 4.27
CA LYS A 84 -11.65 11.74 4.01
C LYS A 84 -11.50 10.77 5.16
N GLU A 85 -12.63 10.20 5.60
CA GLU A 85 -12.69 9.19 6.65
C GLU A 85 -12.61 7.77 6.07
N TYR A 86 -11.97 6.87 6.84
CA TYR A 86 -11.86 5.44 6.55
C TYR A 86 -12.15 4.65 7.81
N GLN A 87 -12.78 3.50 7.64
CA GLN A 87 -12.99 2.57 8.75
C GLN A 87 -11.81 1.62 8.87
N TRP A 88 -11.45 1.28 10.10
CA TRP A 88 -10.48 0.26 10.41
C TRP A 88 -11.02 -0.65 11.52
N ASN A 89 -10.56 -1.89 11.54
CA ASN A 89 -10.89 -2.85 12.59
C ASN A 89 -9.75 -3.85 12.77
N THR A 90 -9.94 -4.79 13.65
CA THR A 90 -9.01 -5.87 13.93
C THR A 90 -7.70 -5.42 14.55
N TRP A 91 -6.94 -4.47 13.93
CA TRP A 91 -5.62 -4.09 14.43
C TRP A 91 -5.29 -2.63 14.08
N GLY A 92 -4.94 -1.88 15.10
CA GLY A 92 -4.43 -0.51 14.99
C GLY A 92 -3.23 -0.29 15.90
N GLU A 93 -2.18 0.29 15.37
CA GLU A 93 -0.94 0.60 16.07
C GLU A 93 -0.88 2.09 16.34
N ILE A 94 -0.79 2.45 17.60
CA ILE A 94 -0.66 3.84 18.01
C ILE A 94 0.82 4.15 18.08
N ILE A 95 1.24 5.03 17.18
CA ILE A 95 2.65 5.30 16.92
C ILE A 95 3.03 6.73 17.30
N LYS A 96 4.25 6.89 17.78
CA LYS A 96 4.94 8.16 17.96
C LYS A 96 6.00 8.26 16.86
N PRO A 97 5.78 9.10 15.84
CA PRO A 97 6.71 9.23 14.72
C PRO A 97 7.93 10.05 15.10
N ALA A 98 9.03 9.87 14.35
CA ALA A 98 10.17 10.77 14.39
C ALA A 98 9.76 12.19 13.92
N GLU A 99 10.52 13.22 14.37
CA GLU A 99 10.24 14.62 14.06
C GLU A 99 10.28 14.95 12.56
N ASP A 100 11.05 14.19 11.79
CA ASP A 100 11.18 14.33 10.34
C ASP A 100 10.13 13.52 9.53
N ALA A 101 9.21 12.84 10.20
CA ALA A 101 8.14 12.09 9.56
C ALA A 101 6.90 12.97 9.35
N GLU A 102 6.32 12.87 8.17
CA GLU A 102 5.03 13.46 7.82
C GLU A 102 3.91 12.53 8.25
N VAL A 103 2.93 13.04 8.99
CA VAL A 103 1.73 12.28 9.35
C VAL A 103 0.71 12.42 8.23
N TRP A 104 0.31 11.28 7.64
CA TRP A 104 -0.68 11.26 6.57
C TRP A 104 -2.09 10.96 7.06
N CYS A 105 -2.21 10.17 8.13
CA CYS A 105 -3.50 9.75 8.67
C CYS A 105 -3.47 9.77 10.19
N THR A 106 -4.58 10.17 10.81
CA THR A 106 -4.75 10.20 12.26
C THR A 106 -6.02 9.47 12.68
N TYR A 107 -6.01 8.93 13.89
CA TYR A 107 -7.21 8.43 14.56
C TYR A 107 -8.15 9.57 14.89
N THR A 108 -9.46 9.39 14.72
CA THR A 108 -10.48 10.42 14.98
C THR A 108 -11.39 10.11 16.15
N ARG A 109 -11.18 8.97 16.80
CA ARG A 109 -11.98 8.48 17.92
C ARG A 109 -11.09 7.78 18.94
N GLU A 110 -11.68 7.36 20.03
CA GLU A 110 -11.08 6.70 21.16
C GLU A 110 -10.15 7.62 21.95
N PHE A 111 -9.56 7.11 23.03
CA PHE A 111 -8.64 7.86 23.89
C PHE A 111 -7.33 8.26 23.20
N TYR A 112 -7.08 7.74 22.02
CA TYR A 112 -5.93 8.07 21.16
C TYR A 112 -6.30 8.94 19.96
N GLU A 113 -7.44 9.64 20.00
CA GLU A 113 -7.80 10.63 19.00
C GLU A 113 -6.66 11.61 18.72
N GLY A 114 -6.41 11.91 17.46
CA GLY A 114 -5.32 12.77 17.01
C GLY A 114 -3.96 12.08 16.89
N LYS A 115 -3.80 10.86 17.42
CA LYS A 115 -2.55 10.10 17.24
C LYS A 115 -2.37 9.67 15.81
N PRO A 116 -1.09 9.58 15.33
CA PRO A 116 -0.79 9.10 13.99
C PRO A 116 -1.16 7.64 13.77
N ALA A 117 -1.74 7.36 12.58
CA ALA A 117 -2.03 6.01 12.10
C ALA A 117 -1.20 5.66 10.86
N VAL A 118 -0.85 6.66 10.03
CA VAL A 118 -0.03 6.49 8.83
C VAL A 118 1.03 7.57 8.78
N THR A 119 2.27 7.18 8.50
CA THR A 119 3.41 8.10 8.38
C THR A 119 4.14 7.91 7.07
N PHE A 120 4.76 9.00 6.61
CA PHE A 120 5.65 9.04 5.47
C PHE A 120 6.97 9.70 5.88
N ARG A 121 8.09 9.10 5.50
CA ARG A 121 9.43 9.61 5.84
C ARG A 121 10.38 9.46 4.67
N LYS A 122 11.26 10.44 4.47
CA LYS A 122 12.41 10.33 3.56
C LYS A 122 13.58 9.71 4.31
N VAL A 123 14.20 8.69 3.71
CA VAL A 123 15.37 8.01 4.29
C VAL A 123 16.42 7.81 3.18
N GLY A 124 17.56 8.43 3.33
CA GLY A 124 18.58 8.43 2.28
C GLY A 124 18.03 9.04 0.98
N LYS A 125 18.04 8.27 -0.11
CA LYS A 125 17.51 8.69 -1.41
C LYS A 125 16.07 8.24 -1.66
N GLY A 126 15.53 7.38 -0.81
CA GLY A 126 14.20 6.79 -0.94
C GLY A 126 13.22 7.24 0.13
N THR A 127 12.13 6.50 0.25
CA THR A 127 11.05 6.82 1.18
C THR A 127 10.50 5.58 1.89
N ILE A 128 9.90 5.80 3.05
CA ILE A 128 9.15 4.80 3.79
C ILE A 128 7.75 5.34 4.07
N THR A 129 6.75 4.56 3.73
CA THR A 129 5.36 4.77 4.14
C THR A 129 4.99 3.66 5.11
N TYR A 130 4.58 4.02 6.32
CA TYR A 130 4.14 3.07 7.33
C TYR A 130 2.63 3.20 7.54
N ILE A 131 1.91 2.09 7.38
CA ILE A 131 0.46 2.00 7.56
C ILE A 131 0.21 1.19 8.83
N GLY A 132 -0.08 1.87 9.93
CA GLY A 132 -0.22 1.27 11.25
C GLY A 132 -1.60 0.66 11.53
N VAL A 133 -2.49 0.58 10.55
CA VAL A 133 -3.85 0.06 10.73
C VAL A 133 -4.20 -0.99 9.69
N ASP A 134 -5.14 -1.88 10.05
CA ASP A 134 -5.78 -2.82 9.14
C ASP A 134 -7.13 -2.21 8.69
N SER A 135 -7.20 -1.70 7.46
CA SER A 135 -8.41 -1.04 6.98
C SER A 135 -9.52 -2.04 6.68
N HIS A 136 -10.78 -1.59 6.76
CA HIS A 136 -11.93 -2.48 6.61
C HIS A 136 -12.09 -3.01 5.17
N ASP A 137 -11.80 -2.19 4.17
CA ASP A 137 -12.14 -2.44 2.75
C ASP A 137 -10.96 -2.23 1.78
N GLY A 138 -9.77 -1.93 2.28
CA GLY A 138 -8.58 -1.64 1.47
C GLY A 138 -8.59 -0.27 0.77
N MET A 139 -9.60 0.57 1.02
CA MET A 139 -9.70 1.88 0.38
C MET A 139 -8.66 2.87 0.90
N LEU A 140 -8.28 2.74 2.17
CA LEU A 140 -7.18 3.52 2.74
C LEU A 140 -5.87 3.24 2.01
N GLU A 141 -5.50 1.97 1.89
CA GLU A 141 -4.27 1.53 1.23
C GLU A 141 -4.24 1.95 -0.24
N LYS A 142 -5.38 1.85 -0.92
CA LYS A 142 -5.54 2.33 -2.30
C LYS A 142 -5.21 3.83 -2.41
N ASP A 143 -5.79 4.66 -1.52
CA ASP A 143 -5.59 6.10 -1.57
C ASP A 143 -4.18 6.51 -1.10
N ILE A 144 -3.58 5.79 -0.14
CA ILE A 144 -2.17 5.95 0.25
C ILE A 144 -1.24 5.64 -0.92
N LEU A 145 -1.47 4.53 -1.63
CA LEU A 145 -0.64 4.17 -2.79
C LEU A 145 -0.79 5.18 -3.92
N LYS A 146 -1.99 5.70 -4.18
CA LYS A 146 -2.20 6.79 -5.14
C LYS A 146 -1.41 8.04 -4.75
N LYS A 147 -1.47 8.44 -3.47
CA LYS A 147 -0.73 9.59 -2.92
C LYS A 147 0.78 9.40 -3.06
N LEU A 148 1.27 8.19 -2.77
CA LEU A 148 2.69 7.84 -2.92
C LEU A 148 3.10 7.89 -4.40
N TYR A 149 2.36 7.23 -5.29
CA TYR A 149 2.70 7.18 -6.71
C TYR A 149 2.66 8.58 -7.36
N ALA A 150 1.72 9.44 -6.96
CA ALA A 150 1.71 10.83 -7.40
C ALA A 150 2.97 11.60 -6.98
N ARG A 151 3.52 11.34 -5.78
CA ARG A 151 4.79 11.94 -5.31
C ARG A 151 6.02 11.42 -6.05
N LEU A 152 5.92 10.24 -6.63
CA LEU A 152 7.00 9.56 -7.36
C LEU A 152 6.90 9.76 -8.88
N ASP A 153 5.94 10.57 -9.34
CA ASP A 153 5.61 10.75 -10.77
C ASP A 153 5.34 9.41 -11.49
N ILE A 154 4.81 8.41 -10.76
CA ILE A 154 4.40 7.12 -11.30
C ILE A 154 2.95 7.22 -11.76
N PRO A 155 2.67 7.07 -13.07
CA PRO A 155 1.30 7.14 -13.56
C PRO A 155 0.45 5.98 -13.03
N VAL A 156 -0.76 6.31 -12.60
CA VAL A 156 -1.74 5.34 -12.08
C VAL A 156 -2.99 5.38 -12.93
N MET A 157 -3.49 4.22 -13.32
CA MET A 157 -4.83 4.09 -13.90
C MET A 157 -5.82 3.76 -12.79
N ASP A 158 -6.81 4.64 -12.58
CA ASP A 158 -7.85 4.41 -11.57
C ASP A 158 -8.97 3.58 -12.16
N LEU A 159 -8.97 2.29 -11.84
CA LEU A 159 -10.00 1.36 -12.23
C LEU A 159 -11.05 1.21 -11.12
N PRO A 160 -12.34 1.01 -11.46
CA PRO A 160 -13.37 0.74 -10.47
C PRO A 160 -13.11 -0.61 -9.78
N TYR A 161 -13.73 -0.78 -8.61
CA TYR A 161 -13.67 -2.05 -7.87
C TYR A 161 -14.15 -3.21 -8.76
N GLY A 162 -13.41 -4.32 -8.73
CA GLY A 162 -13.72 -5.50 -9.54
C GLY A 162 -13.20 -5.45 -10.99
N VAL A 163 -12.62 -4.32 -11.44
CA VAL A 163 -11.97 -4.26 -12.75
C VAL A 163 -10.46 -4.29 -12.58
N THR A 164 -9.78 -5.18 -13.31
CA THR A 164 -8.32 -5.30 -13.29
C THR A 164 -7.74 -5.11 -14.69
N LEU A 165 -6.54 -4.57 -14.77
CA LEU A 165 -5.77 -4.45 -16.01
C LEU A 165 -4.36 -4.95 -15.77
N GLU A 166 -3.94 -5.88 -16.62
CA GLU A 166 -2.60 -6.42 -16.64
C GLU A 166 -1.94 -6.21 -18.00
N TYR A 167 -0.66 -5.89 -18.01
CA TYR A 167 0.12 -5.78 -19.23
C TYR A 167 1.11 -6.93 -19.33
N ARG A 168 1.08 -7.65 -20.46
CA ARG A 168 1.99 -8.76 -20.72
C ARG A 168 2.35 -8.87 -22.21
N ASN A 169 3.64 -8.88 -22.53
CA ASN A 169 4.15 -9.09 -23.88
C ASN A 169 3.50 -8.17 -24.94
N GLY A 170 3.34 -6.89 -24.64
CA GLY A 170 2.72 -5.91 -25.55
C GLY A 170 1.21 -6.03 -25.67
N MET A 171 0.57 -6.77 -24.77
CA MET A 171 -0.87 -6.88 -24.68
C MET A 171 -1.36 -6.30 -23.34
N GLY A 172 -2.53 -5.62 -23.38
CA GLY A 172 -3.31 -5.29 -22.20
C GLY A 172 -4.47 -6.28 -22.06
N ILE A 173 -4.70 -6.76 -20.84
CA ILE A 173 -5.77 -7.71 -20.50
C ILE A 173 -6.62 -7.06 -19.43
N VAL A 174 -7.87 -6.74 -19.75
CA VAL A 174 -8.83 -6.16 -18.79
C VAL A 174 -9.82 -7.24 -18.42
N LEU A 175 -10.01 -7.46 -17.12
CA LEU A 175 -10.99 -8.39 -16.58
C LEU A 175 -12.01 -7.61 -15.76
N ASN A 176 -13.28 -7.87 -15.99
CA ASN A 176 -14.37 -7.28 -15.22
C ASN A 176 -15.00 -8.33 -14.30
N TYR A 177 -14.65 -8.28 -13.02
CA TYR A 177 -15.24 -9.09 -11.95
C TYR A 177 -16.39 -8.36 -11.22
N ALA A 178 -16.68 -7.09 -11.62
CA ALA A 178 -17.80 -6.36 -11.06
C ALA A 178 -19.15 -6.95 -11.53
N ASP A 179 -20.21 -6.64 -10.82
CA ASP A 179 -21.58 -7.04 -11.12
C ASP A 179 -22.27 -6.16 -12.17
N VAL A 180 -21.55 -5.14 -12.68
CA VAL A 180 -22.02 -4.22 -13.72
C VAL A 180 -21.04 -4.19 -14.91
N PRO A 181 -21.53 -3.93 -16.14
CA PRO A 181 -20.65 -3.73 -17.30
C PRO A 181 -19.72 -2.54 -17.10
N TYR A 182 -18.52 -2.62 -17.69
CA TYR A 182 -17.51 -1.55 -17.65
C TYR A 182 -17.05 -1.18 -19.05
N THR A 183 -17.03 0.11 -19.36
CA THR A 183 -16.47 0.62 -20.61
C THR A 183 -15.01 1.03 -20.42
N PHE A 184 -14.09 0.33 -21.09
CA PHE A 184 -12.67 0.61 -21.04
C PHE A 184 -12.25 1.55 -22.17
N ASN A 185 -11.55 2.63 -21.81
CA ASN A 185 -10.97 3.55 -22.79
C ASN A 185 -9.63 3.00 -23.27
N LEU A 186 -9.60 2.50 -24.50
CA LEU A 186 -8.38 1.99 -25.12
C LEU A 186 -7.34 3.09 -25.27
N PRO A 187 -6.05 2.80 -24.94
CA PRO A 187 -4.95 3.69 -25.31
C PRO A 187 -4.89 3.90 -26.82
N GLU A 188 -4.51 5.10 -27.24
CA GLU A 188 -4.40 5.44 -28.65
C GLU A 188 -3.47 4.46 -29.40
N GLY A 189 -3.85 4.09 -30.61
CA GLY A 189 -3.10 3.13 -31.42
C GLY A 189 -3.23 1.67 -31.01
N SER A 190 -4.00 1.36 -29.95
CA SER A 190 -4.26 -0.04 -29.54
C SER A 190 -5.25 -0.73 -30.45
N LYS A 191 -5.12 -2.06 -30.57
CA LYS A 191 -6.02 -2.91 -31.38
C LYS A 191 -6.66 -3.97 -30.51
N VAL A 192 -8.00 -4.04 -30.50
CA VAL A 192 -8.74 -5.12 -29.83
C VAL A 192 -8.43 -6.46 -30.49
N LEU A 193 -8.09 -7.46 -29.70
CA LEU A 193 -7.81 -8.83 -30.10
C LEU A 193 -8.93 -9.79 -29.68
N ILE A 194 -9.46 -9.61 -28.46
CA ILE A 194 -10.54 -10.45 -27.89
C ILE A 194 -11.49 -9.53 -27.14
N GLY A 195 -12.79 -9.80 -27.27
CA GLY A 195 -13.85 -9.04 -26.60
C GLY A 195 -14.16 -7.70 -27.27
N SER A 196 -14.66 -6.78 -26.47
CA SER A 196 -14.99 -5.39 -26.85
C SER A 196 -14.63 -4.42 -25.75
N THR A 197 -14.60 -3.13 -26.06
CA THR A 197 -14.37 -2.07 -25.05
C THR A 197 -15.52 -1.97 -24.03
N GLU A 198 -16.71 -2.42 -24.40
CA GLU A 198 -17.81 -2.61 -23.46
C GLU A 198 -17.73 -4.05 -22.91
N ILE A 199 -17.21 -4.15 -21.67
CA ILE A 199 -16.85 -5.42 -21.03
C ILE A 199 -18.02 -5.81 -20.12
N PRO A 200 -18.77 -6.88 -20.43
CA PRO A 200 -19.86 -7.33 -19.58
C PRO A 200 -19.34 -7.85 -18.24
N THR A 201 -20.25 -8.09 -17.30
CA THR A 201 -19.97 -8.83 -16.06
C THR A 201 -19.29 -10.16 -16.40
N ALA A 202 -18.23 -10.53 -15.67
CA ALA A 202 -17.37 -11.68 -15.93
C ALA A 202 -16.73 -11.69 -17.33
N GLY A 203 -16.67 -10.53 -17.98
CA GLY A 203 -16.10 -10.35 -19.32
C GLY A 203 -14.61 -10.08 -19.32
N VAL A 204 -14.03 -10.21 -20.52
CA VAL A 204 -12.62 -9.95 -20.79
C VAL A 204 -12.46 -9.12 -22.06
N LEU A 205 -11.50 -8.19 -22.02
CA LEU A 205 -10.97 -7.49 -23.17
C LEU A 205 -9.48 -7.75 -23.25
N VAL A 206 -9.00 -8.19 -24.41
CA VAL A 206 -7.57 -8.25 -24.72
C VAL A 206 -7.28 -7.32 -25.90
N PHE A 207 -6.28 -6.48 -25.76
CA PHE A 207 -5.85 -5.56 -26.81
C PHE A 207 -4.33 -5.56 -26.97
N ALA A 208 -3.85 -5.38 -28.18
CA ALA A 208 -2.44 -5.10 -28.46
C ALA A 208 -2.17 -3.61 -28.17
N THR A 209 -1.08 -3.31 -27.47
CA THR A 209 -0.62 -1.94 -27.26
C THR A 209 0.11 -1.43 -28.51
N ALA A 210 0.09 -0.13 -28.74
CA ALA A 210 0.97 0.46 -29.74
C ALA A 210 2.45 0.21 -29.37
N PRO A 211 3.37 0.08 -30.35
CA PRO A 211 4.79 -0.25 -30.11
C PRO A 211 5.52 0.67 -29.12
N GLU A 212 5.05 1.91 -28.96
CA GLU A 212 5.64 2.91 -28.06
C GLU A 212 5.09 2.85 -26.60
N THR A 213 4.04 2.08 -26.36
CA THR A 213 3.39 1.95 -25.03
C THR A 213 3.98 0.82 -24.19
N SER A 214 5.22 0.40 -24.47
CA SER A 214 5.92 -0.52 -23.58
C SER A 214 6.25 0.21 -22.29
N PHE A 215 5.41 0.03 -21.26
CA PHE A 215 5.78 0.41 -19.90
C PHE A 215 7.15 -0.22 -19.60
N LYS A 216 8.15 0.62 -19.39
CA LYS A 216 9.46 0.15 -18.93
C LYS A 216 9.23 -0.65 -17.65
N LYS A 217 9.75 -1.87 -17.67
CA LYS A 217 9.76 -2.76 -16.50
C LYS A 217 10.47 -2.11 -15.34
#